data_dc9564e973b6994471a64766515d653a
#
_entry.id   dc9564e973b6994471a64766515d653a
#
_cell.length_a   1.000
_cell.length_b   1.000
_cell.length_c   1.000
_cell.angle_alpha   90.00
_cell.angle_beta   90.00
_cell.angle_gamma   90.00
#
_symmetry.space_group_name_H-M   'P 1'
#
loop_
_entity.id
_entity.type
_entity.pdbx_description
1 polymer ?
#
loop_
_entity_poly.entity_id
_entity_poly.type
_entity_poly.pdbx_seq_one_letter_code
_entity_poly.pdbx_strand_id
1 'polypeptide(L)' 'MAPSSTIPIGELSRLTGCNIETIRYYERIGILPAPVRYGRFRRYDSAGVRRLAFVRRARELGFSESA' A
#
# COMPACT_ATOMS: atom_id res chain seq x y z
N MET A 1 16.49 -0.18 14.19
CA MET A 1 16.15 0.74 14.25
C MET A 1 14.96 0.98 13.80
N ALA A 2 14.47 1.59 14.25
CA ALA A 2 13.29 1.75 14.02
C ALA A 2 12.98 1.97 12.75
N PRO A 3 12.02 1.61 12.37
CA PRO A 3 11.61 1.86 11.15
C PRO A 3 11.10 3.17 11.08
N SER A 4 11.89 4.07 11.30
CA SER A 4 11.45 5.40 11.22
C SER A 4 10.87 5.70 9.86
N SER A 5 11.10 4.85 8.89
CA SER A 5 10.56 5.16 7.59
C SER A 5 9.24 4.48 7.34
N THR A 6 8.59 3.95 8.35
CA THR A 6 7.27 3.36 8.13
C THR A 6 6.18 4.37 8.43
N ILE A 7 5.04 4.19 7.79
CA ILE A 7 3.90 5.07 7.98
C ILE A 7 2.64 4.25 8.19
N PRO A 8 1.65 4.81 8.85
CA PRO A 8 0.38 4.08 9.03
C PRO A 8 -0.46 4.09 7.75
N ILE A 9 -1.46 3.26 7.72
CA ILE A 9 -2.27 3.11 6.53
C ILE A 9 -2.98 4.39 6.14
N GLY A 10 -3.37 5.19 7.10
CA GLY A 10 -4.02 6.45 6.78
C GLY A 10 -3.09 7.40 6.03
N GLU A 11 -1.83 7.42 6.43
CA GLU A 11 -0.85 8.25 5.76
C GLU A 11 -0.55 7.68 4.38
N LEU A 12 -0.47 6.36 4.27
CA LEU A 12 -0.25 5.73 2.99
C LEU A 12 -1.37 6.08 2.01
N SER A 13 -2.60 6.06 2.51
CA SER A 13 -3.75 6.41 1.69
C SER A 13 -3.62 7.84 1.20
N ARG A 14 -3.23 8.76 2.07
CA ARG A 14 -3.13 10.15 1.70
C ARG A 14 -2.03 10.39 0.68
N LEU A 15 -0.90 9.71 0.86
CA LEU A 15 0.23 9.92 -0.02
C LEU A 15 0.01 9.36 -1.41
N THR A 16 -0.71 8.27 -1.51
CA THR A 16 -0.88 7.60 -2.79
C THR A 16 -2.20 7.90 -3.45
N GLY A 17 -3.14 8.48 -2.71
CA GLY A 17 -4.45 8.73 -3.26
C GLY A 17 -5.31 7.49 -3.35
N CYS A 18 -4.89 6.39 -2.72
CA CYS A 18 -5.67 5.18 -2.73
C CYS A 18 -6.53 5.10 -1.49
N ASN A 19 -7.76 4.64 -1.68
CA ASN A 19 -8.66 4.46 -0.56
C ASN A 19 -8.12 3.38 0.36
N ILE A 20 -8.37 3.51 1.65
CA ILE A 20 -7.88 2.54 2.62
C ILE A 20 -8.41 1.15 2.32
N GLU A 21 -9.67 1.06 1.92
CA GLU A 21 -10.21 -0.26 1.61
C GLU A 21 -9.53 -0.87 0.41
N THR A 22 -9.16 -0.07 -0.56
CA THR A 22 -8.44 -0.56 -1.71
C THR A 22 -7.07 -1.09 -1.31
N ILE A 23 -6.40 -0.39 -0.39
CA ILE A 23 -5.10 -0.83 0.09
C ILE A 23 -5.24 -2.19 0.77
N ARG A 24 -6.27 -2.35 1.60
CA ARG A 24 -6.47 -3.61 2.30
C ARG A 24 -6.80 -4.73 1.33
N TYR A 25 -7.53 -4.41 0.29
CA TYR A 25 -7.87 -5.39 -0.72
C TYR A 25 -6.59 -5.87 -1.42
N TYR A 26 -5.70 -4.95 -1.76
CA TYR A 26 -4.46 -5.32 -2.42
C TYR A 26 -3.58 -6.17 -1.52
N GLU A 27 -3.60 -5.92 -0.23
CA GLU A 27 -2.87 -6.77 0.69
C GLU A 27 -3.45 -8.17 0.69
N ARG A 28 -4.76 -8.25 0.69
CA ARG A 28 -5.41 -9.53 0.78
C ARG A 28 -5.12 -10.42 -0.42
N ILE A 29 -5.09 -9.83 -1.59
CA ILE A 29 -4.85 -10.61 -2.79
C ILE A 29 -3.37 -10.74 -3.14
N GLY A 30 -2.51 -10.18 -2.30
CA GLY A 30 -1.07 -10.41 -2.48
C GLY A 30 -0.36 -9.44 -3.39
N ILE A 31 -1.04 -8.39 -3.83
CA ILE A 31 -0.37 -7.41 -4.67
C ILE A 31 0.57 -6.56 -3.86
N LEU A 32 0.22 -6.25 -2.62
CA LEU A 32 1.10 -5.51 -1.74
C LEU A 32 1.77 -6.46 -0.78
N PRO A 33 3.01 -6.19 -0.41
CA PRO A 33 3.66 -7.01 0.60
C PRO A 33 2.99 -6.81 1.94
N ALA A 34 3.13 -7.77 2.80
CA ALA A 34 2.52 -7.68 4.11
C ALA A 34 3.10 -6.50 4.87
N PRO A 35 2.27 -5.78 5.61
CA PRO A 35 2.78 -4.64 6.36
C PRO A 35 3.60 -5.08 7.55
N VAL A 36 4.45 -4.20 8.00
CA VAL A 36 5.20 -4.43 9.21
C VAL A 36 4.24 -4.23 10.37
N ARG A 37 4.27 -5.11 11.34
CA ARG A 37 3.37 -4.99 12.47
C ARG A 37 4.07 -4.56 13.71
N TYR A 38 3.49 -3.58 14.40
CA TYR A 38 3.98 -3.17 15.67
C TYR A 38 2.81 -3.30 16.62
N GLY A 39 2.78 -4.35 17.39
CA GLY A 39 1.65 -4.64 18.22
C GLY A 39 0.47 -4.88 17.32
N ARG A 40 -0.56 -4.10 17.48
CA ARG A 40 -1.73 -4.28 16.66
C ARG A 40 -1.79 -3.28 15.53
N PHE A 41 -0.73 -2.50 15.31
CA PHE A 41 -0.78 -1.51 14.27
C PHE A 41 -0.04 -1.99 13.04
N ARG A 42 -0.56 -1.65 11.88
CA ARG A 42 0.07 -1.95 10.61
C ARG A 42 0.89 -0.76 10.19
N ARG A 43 2.10 -1.01 9.75
CA ARG A 43 2.97 0.06 9.27
C ARG A 43 3.51 -0.33 7.91
N TYR A 44 3.66 0.63 7.05
CA TYR A 44 4.10 0.39 5.69
C TYR A 44 5.44 1.08 5.45
N ASP A 45 6.39 0.37 4.91
CA ASP A 45 7.72 0.92 4.67
C ASP A 45 7.80 1.45 3.24
N SER A 46 8.97 1.89 2.83
CA SER A 46 9.11 2.49 1.51
C SER A 46 8.82 1.49 0.40
N ALA A 47 9.07 0.22 0.63
CA ALA A 47 8.77 -0.78 -0.38
C ALA A 47 7.26 -0.86 -0.60
N GLY A 48 6.48 -0.79 0.49
CA GLY A 48 5.03 -0.80 0.36
C GLY A 48 4.52 0.42 -0.36
N VAL A 49 5.10 1.58 -0.03
CA VAL A 49 4.67 2.81 -0.68
C VAL A 49 4.95 2.75 -2.17
N ARG A 50 6.14 2.29 -2.55
CA ARG A 50 6.49 2.22 -3.96
C ARG A 50 5.65 1.23 -4.71
N ARG A 51 5.39 0.09 -4.09
CA ARG A 51 4.57 -0.92 -4.75
C ARG A 51 3.14 -0.40 -4.99
N LEU A 52 2.59 0.28 -4.01
CA LEU A 52 1.24 0.79 -4.16
C LEU A 52 1.20 1.88 -5.23
N ALA A 53 2.19 2.74 -5.26
CA ALA A 53 2.26 3.77 -6.28
C ALA A 53 2.34 3.14 -7.66
N PHE A 54 3.11 2.07 -7.80
CA PHE A 54 3.23 1.38 -9.06
C PHE A 54 1.90 0.76 -9.48
N VAL A 55 1.21 0.12 -8.55
CA VAL A 55 -0.06 -0.51 -8.86
C VAL A 55 -1.08 0.53 -9.29
N ARG A 56 -1.11 1.66 -8.57
CA ARG A 56 -2.05 2.70 -8.91
C ARG A 56 -1.78 3.25 -10.31
N ARG A 57 -0.50 3.43 -10.63
CA ARG A 57 -0.18 3.93 -11.93
C ARG A 57 -0.55 2.95 -13.02
N ALA A 58 -0.31 1.67 -12.79
CA ALA A 58 -0.67 0.66 -13.76
C ALA A 58 -2.17 0.67 -14.01
N ARG A 59 -2.96 0.87 -12.98
CA ARG A 59 -4.39 0.92 -13.16
C ARG A 59 -4.80 2.15 -13.96
N GLU A 60 -4.15 3.26 -13.71
CA GLU A 60 -4.47 4.46 -14.46
C GLU A 60 -4.14 4.30 -15.93
N LEU A 61 -3.18 3.44 -16.24
CA LEU A 61 -2.83 3.20 -17.62
C LEU A 61 -3.68 2.11 -18.25
N GLY A 62 -4.62 1.56 -17.48
CA GLY A 62 -5.55 0.60 -18.05
C GLY A 62 -5.09 -0.83 -18.07
N PHE A 63 -4.03 -1.14 -17.32
CA PHE A 63 -3.58 -2.48 -17.35
C PHE A 63 -4.42 -3.42 -16.54
N SER A 64 -5.12 -2.97 -15.66
CA SER A 64 -5.71 -3.84 -14.77
C SER A 64 -6.88 -4.49 -15.27
N GLU A 65 -7.52 -4.21 -15.87
CA GLU A 65 -8.58 -4.74 -16.06
C GLU A 65 -8.81 -5.41 -16.96
N SER A 66 -9.03 -5.75 -17.26
CA SER A 66 -9.28 -6.17 -17.84
C SER A 66 -9.91 -6.45 -18.35
N ALA A 67 -10.02 -6.39 -18.48
CA ALA A 67 -10.51 -6.51 -18.68
C ALA A 67 -10.94 -7.10 -19.02
#